data_29277e1ebec6a24730ba21680d359fdc
#
_entry.id   29277e1ebec6a24730ba21680d359fdc
#
_cell.length_a   1.000
_cell.length_b   1.000
_cell.length_c   1.000
_cell.angle_alpha   90.00
_cell.angle_beta   90.00
_cell.angle_gamma   90.00
#
_symmetry.space_group_name_H-M   'P 1'
#
loop_
_entity.id
_entity.type
_entity.pdbx_description
1 polymer ?
#
loop_
_entity_poly.entity_id
_entity_poly.type
_entity_poly.pdbx_seq_one_letter_code
_entity_poly.pdbx_strand_id
1 'polypeptide(L)'
;MAKTEPSLDQWLAEAKADPKAAQCGMFLTHNGVVRVTPKKQVREGVEGLGDVAQVAFSYDAAGVDAAVEEALTWPGVYYVRVWLNEGVLSVGDSIMYVLIGADIRPNCIDALQKLVGKIK
;
A
#
# COMPACT_ATOMS: atom_id res chain seq x y z
N MET A 1 5.21 5.43 17.35
CA MET A 1 5.65 4.03 17.33
C MET A 1 4.98 3.32 16.16
N ALA A 2 5.74 2.50 15.47
CA ALA A 2 5.21 1.80 14.31
C ALA A 2 4.21 0.72 14.70
N LYS A 3 3.25 0.46 13.83
CA LYS A 3 2.27 -0.59 14.03
C LYS A 3 2.89 -1.95 13.72
N THR A 4 2.24 -3.00 14.21
CA THR A 4 2.67 -4.36 13.90
C THR A 4 2.36 -4.66 12.43
N GLU A 5 3.36 -5.17 11.70
CA GLU A 5 3.16 -5.47 10.30
C GLU A 5 2.36 -6.76 10.12
N PRO A 6 1.52 -6.80 9.09
CA PRO A 6 0.78 -8.01 8.78
C PRO A 6 1.66 -9.05 8.11
N SER A 7 1.18 -10.28 8.07
CA SER A 7 1.84 -11.35 7.33
C SER A 7 1.20 -11.43 5.93
N LEU A 8 2.01 -11.23 4.90
CA LEU A 8 1.52 -11.32 3.52
C LEU A 8 1.08 -12.75 3.19
N ASP A 9 1.78 -13.74 3.74
CA ASP A 9 1.38 -15.13 3.52
C ASP A 9 -0.01 -15.38 4.07
N GLN A 10 -0.28 -14.86 5.27
CA GLN A 10 -1.59 -15.02 5.88
C GLN A 10 -2.64 -14.23 5.11
N TRP A 11 -2.31 -13.01 4.69
CA TRP A 11 -3.23 -12.20 3.90
C TRP A 11 -3.63 -12.92 2.62
N LEU A 12 -2.65 -13.52 1.94
CA LEU A 12 -2.93 -14.21 0.69
C LEU A 12 -3.80 -15.45 0.94
N ALA A 13 -3.52 -16.19 2.01
CA ALA A 13 -4.33 -17.35 2.35
C ALA A 13 -5.77 -16.94 2.64
N GLU A 14 -5.96 -15.85 3.38
CA GLU A 14 -7.29 -15.36 3.70
C GLU A 14 -8.02 -14.87 2.45
N ALA A 15 -7.29 -14.21 1.55
CA ALA A 15 -7.88 -13.74 0.30
C ALA A 15 -8.37 -14.92 -0.56
N LYS A 16 -7.59 -15.98 -0.62
CA LYS A 16 -7.97 -17.16 -1.40
C LYS A 16 -9.14 -17.91 -0.77
N ALA A 17 -9.40 -17.69 0.51
CA ALA A 17 -10.53 -18.30 1.20
C ALA A 17 -11.78 -17.44 1.14
N ASP A 18 -11.70 -16.22 0.60
CA ASP A 18 -12.84 -15.33 0.47
C ASP A 18 -13.86 -15.89 -0.52
N PRO A 19 -15.16 -15.71 -0.26
CA PRO A 19 -16.19 -16.21 -1.19
C PRO A 19 -16.03 -15.71 -2.62
N LYS A 20 -15.44 -14.53 -2.82
CA LYS A 20 -15.26 -13.98 -4.16
C LYS A 20 -13.96 -14.42 -4.82
N ALA A 21 -13.14 -15.22 -4.13
CA ALA A 21 -11.87 -15.65 -4.67
C ALA A 21 -12.03 -16.45 -5.96
N ALA A 22 -13.14 -17.14 -6.11
CA ALA A 22 -13.39 -17.93 -7.32
C ALA A 22 -13.48 -17.07 -8.58
N GLN A 23 -13.76 -15.78 -8.42
CA GLN A 23 -13.84 -14.85 -9.54
C GLN A 23 -12.51 -14.15 -9.82
N CYS A 24 -11.53 -14.33 -8.97
CA CYS A 24 -10.23 -13.68 -9.12
C CYS A 24 -9.31 -14.56 -9.95
N GLY A 25 -8.74 -13.98 -11.00
CA GLY A 25 -7.74 -14.65 -11.80
C GLY A 25 -6.33 -14.40 -11.29
N MET A 26 -6.16 -13.38 -10.44
CA MET A 26 -4.87 -13.11 -9.83
C MET A 26 -5.02 -12.29 -8.57
N PHE A 27 -4.00 -12.38 -7.72
CA PHE A 27 -3.85 -11.50 -6.57
C PHE A 27 -2.53 -10.77 -6.71
N LEU A 28 -2.54 -9.46 -6.44
CA LEU A 28 -1.36 -8.62 -6.54
C LEU A 28 -1.08 -8.01 -5.17
N THR A 29 0.16 -8.18 -4.70
CA THR A 29 0.57 -7.61 -3.42
C THR A 29 1.57 -6.48 -3.66
N HIS A 30 1.45 -5.43 -2.85
CA HIS A 30 2.34 -4.28 -2.91
C HIS A 30 2.80 -3.96 -1.50
N ASN A 31 4.11 -3.88 -1.31
CA ASN A 31 4.70 -3.49 -0.04
C ASN A 31 5.54 -2.24 -0.26
N GLY A 32 5.04 -1.09 0.21
CA GLY A 32 5.80 0.15 0.16
C GLY A 32 6.69 0.27 1.37
N VAL A 33 7.93 0.66 1.16
CA VAL A 33 8.90 0.78 2.25
C VAL A 33 9.57 2.15 2.19
N VAL A 34 10.11 2.56 3.33
CA VAL A 34 10.87 3.81 3.39
C VAL A 34 12.21 3.59 2.72
N ARG A 35 12.52 4.41 1.74
CA ARG A 35 13.81 4.35 1.05
C ARG A 35 14.66 5.56 1.41
N VAL A 36 15.96 5.45 1.15
CA VAL A 36 16.86 6.56 1.32
C VAL A 36 16.49 7.65 0.32
N THR A 37 16.30 8.87 0.82
CA THR A 37 15.95 10.00 -0.03
C THR A 37 17.03 11.07 0.13
N PRO A 38 17.79 11.39 -0.94
CA PRO A 38 18.78 12.44 -0.86
C PRO A 38 18.14 13.77 -0.49
N LYS A 39 18.73 14.48 0.45
CA LYS A 39 18.16 15.73 0.91
C LYS A 39 18.07 16.78 -0.17
N LYS A 40 18.99 16.76 -1.12
CA LYS A 40 18.92 17.72 -2.20
C LYS A 40 17.73 17.50 -3.11
N GLN A 41 17.16 16.30 -3.11
CA GLN A 41 15.93 16.03 -3.84
C GLN A 41 14.71 16.51 -3.07
N VAL A 42 14.85 16.57 -1.76
CA VAL A 42 13.77 17.03 -0.89
C VAL A 42 13.81 18.52 -0.76
N ARG A 43 15.02 19.08 -0.60
CA ARG A 43 15.23 20.50 -0.40
C ARG A 43 16.41 20.96 -1.23
N GLU A 44 16.11 21.58 -2.32
CA GLU A 44 17.13 22.08 -3.20
C GLU A 44 17.98 23.12 -2.49
N GLY A 45 19.28 23.06 -2.73
CA GLY A 45 20.18 24.03 -2.17
C GLY A 45 20.69 23.73 -0.77
N VAL A 46 20.16 22.71 -0.15
CA VAL A 46 20.63 22.29 1.16
C VAL A 46 21.85 21.42 0.96
N GLU A 47 22.96 21.82 1.56
CA GLU A 47 24.20 21.09 1.37
C GLU A 47 24.76 20.61 2.70
N GLY A 48 25.71 19.67 2.60
CA GLY A 48 26.32 19.12 3.79
C GLY A 48 25.44 18.15 4.53
N LEU A 49 24.27 17.85 4.00
CA LEU A 49 23.31 16.96 4.65
C LEU A 49 23.31 15.61 3.96
N GLY A 50 23.21 14.57 4.75
CA GLY A 50 23.13 13.22 4.22
C GLY A 50 21.74 12.90 3.72
N ASP A 51 21.51 11.63 3.51
CA ASP A 51 20.22 11.15 3.09
C ASP A 51 19.22 11.18 4.24
N VAL A 52 17.93 11.26 3.90
CA VAL A 52 16.89 11.19 4.90
C VAL A 52 16.79 9.74 5.38
N ALA A 53 16.93 9.55 6.70
CA ALA A 53 16.92 8.22 7.29
C ALA A 53 15.61 7.88 7.99
N GLN A 54 14.76 8.89 8.23
CA GLN A 54 13.49 8.69 8.94
C GLN A 54 12.44 9.59 8.36
N VAL A 55 11.19 9.12 8.42
CA VAL A 55 10.03 9.85 7.94
C VAL A 55 8.92 9.71 8.95
N ALA A 56 8.27 10.82 9.28
CA ALA A 56 7.05 10.79 10.09
C ALA A 56 5.88 10.54 9.15
N PHE A 57 5.07 9.54 9.45
CA PHE A 57 3.99 9.12 8.58
C PHE A 57 2.69 9.02 9.33
N SER A 58 1.61 9.50 8.71
CA SER A 58 0.27 9.40 9.27
C SER A 58 -0.72 9.29 8.12
N TYR A 59 -1.94 8.86 8.44
CA TYR A 59 -2.96 8.69 7.43
C TYR A 59 -4.34 8.91 8.04
N ASP A 60 -5.31 9.16 7.15
CA ASP A 60 -6.71 9.33 7.55
C ASP A 60 -7.42 7.99 7.35
N ALA A 61 -7.74 7.31 8.44
CA ALA A 61 -8.35 5.98 8.37
C ALA A 61 -9.68 6.01 7.61
N ALA A 62 -10.49 7.05 7.83
CA ALA A 62 -11.78 7.13 7.13
C ALA A 62 -11.57 7.31 5.63
N GLY A 63 -10.56 8.10 5.23
CA GLY A 63 -10.24 8.26 3.82
C GLY A 63 -9.75 6.99 3.18
N VAL A 64 -8.95 6.21 3.92
CA VAL A 64 -8.47 4.92 3.42
C VAL A 64 -9.63 3.95 3.25
N ASP A 65 -10.53 3.88 4.23
CA ASP A 65 -11.70 3.00 4.12
C ASP A 65 -12.57 3.37 2.93
N ALA A 66 -12.78 4.67 2.70
CA ALA A 66 -13.55 5.12 1.54
C ALA A 66 -12.88 4.74 0.24
N ALA A 67 -11.55 4.83 0.18
CA ALA A 67 -10.81 4.46 -1.02
C ALA A 67 -10.92 2.97 -1.30
N VAL A 68 -10.88 2.14 -0.24
CA VAL A 68 -11.04 0.69 -0.38
C VAL A 68 -12.43 0.37 -0.92
N GLU A 69 -13.47 1.01 -0.37
CA GLU A 69 -14.83 0.78 -0.82
C GLU A 69 -15.00 1.20 -2.28
N GLU A 70 -14.42 2.32 -2.66
CA GLU A 70 -14.47 2.76 -4.05
C GLU A 70 -13.78 1.76 -4.97
N ALA A 71 -12.61 1.26 -4.55
CA ALA A 71 -11.85 0.32 -5.36
C ALA A 71 -12.65 -0.95 -5.65
N LEU A 72 -13.47 -1.36 -4.70
CA LEU A 72 -14.31 -2.55 -4.88
C LEU A 72 -15.41 -2.35 -5.93
N THR A 73 -15.65 -1.12 -6.36
CA THR A 73 -16.61 -0.84 -7.42
C THR A 73 -15.98 -0.80 -8.81
N TRP A 74 -14.64 -0.84 -8.88
CA TRP A 74 -13.96 -0.77 -10.17
C TRP A 74 -14.12 -2.08 -10.95
N PRO A 75 -14.09 -2.03 -12.28
CA PRO A 75 -14.29 -3.23 -13.09
C PRO A 75 -13.32 -4.35 -12.74
N GLY A 76 -13.86 -5.52 -12.48
CA GLY A 76 -13.06 -6.72 -12.27
C GLY A 76 -12.38 -6.84 -10.93
N VAL A 77 -12.59 -5.89 -10.00
CA VAL A 77 -11.97 -5.92 -8.68
C VAL A 77 -12.92 -6.59 -7.70
N TYR A 78 -12.45 -7.64 -7.05
CA TYR A 78 -13.29 -8.43 -6.12
C TYR A 78 -12.76 -8.47 -4.70
N TYR A 79 -11.47 -8.13 -4.48
CA TYR A 79 -10.88 -8.18 -3.15
C TYR A 79 -9.87 -7.05 -3.01
N VAL A 80 -9.97 -6.30 -1.91
CA VAL A 80 -9.03 -5.19 -1.62
C VAL A 80 -8.75 -5.19 -0.14
N ARG A 81 -7.48 -5.16 0.20
CA ARG A 81 -7.06 -5.06 1.60
C ARG A 81 -5.86 -4.13 1.70
N VAL A 82 -5.92 -3.21 2.65
CA VAL A 82 -4.89 -2.19 2.83
C VAL A 82 -4.49 -2.12 4.30
N TRP A 83 -3.19 -2.02 4.53
CA TRP A 83 -2.63 -1.75 5.85
C TRP A 83 -1.64 -0.61 5.70
N LEU A 84 -1.75 0.39 6.56
CA LEU A 84 -0.84 1.52 6.56
C LEU A 84 -0.18 1.64 7.92
N ASN A 85 1.12 1.92 7.91
CA ASN A 85 1.87 2.16 9.11
C ASN A 85 1.71 3.62 9.53
N GLU A 86 2.16 3.95 10.73
CA GLU A 86 2.15 5.32 11.22
C GLU A 86 3.25 5.50 12.24
N GLY A 87 3.58 6.77 12.52
CA GLY A 87 4.63 7.10 13.45
C GLY A 87 5.91 7.45 12.71
N VAL A 88 7.02 7.45 13.42
CA VAL A 88 8.33 7.73 12.81
C VAL A 88 8.90 6.42 12.30
N LEU A 89 9.14 6.37 11.00
CA LEU A 89 9.61 5.16 10.32
C LEU A 89 11.03 5.39 9.82
N SER A 90 11.82 4.33 9.88
CA SER A 90 13.22 4.35 9.41
C SER A 90 13.32 3.69 8.04
N VAL A 91 14.44 3.93 7.37
CA VAL A 91 14.71 3.29 6.08
C VAL A 91 14.55 1.78 6.22
N GLY A 92 13.80 1.20 5.29
CA GLY A 92 13.53 -0.24 5.32
C GLY A 92 12.23 -0.61 6.02
N ASP A 93 11.66 0.30 6.81
CA ASP A 93 10.38 0.02 7.46
C ASP A 93 9.28 0.02 6.43
N SER A 94 8.28 -0.84 6.64
CA SER A 94 7.12 -0.88 5.74
C SER A 94 6.22 0.30 6.00
N ILE A 95 5.82 0.99 4.93
CA ILE A 95 4.84 2.08 4.98
C ILE A 95 3.44 1.52 4.76
N MET A 96 3.30 0.60 3.81
CA MET A 96 2.00 0.06 3.47
C MET A 96 2.09 -1.34 2.89
N TYR A 97 1.00 -2.07 3.02
CA TYR A 97 0.75 -3.30 2.30
C TYR A 97 -0.60 -3.17 1.61
N VAL A 98 -0.67 -3.57 0.36
CA VAL A 98 -1.92 -3.59 -0.39
C VAL A 98 -2.04 -4.95 -1.08
N LEU A 99 -3.22 -5.57 -0.96
CA LEU A 99 -3.49 -6.81 -1.66
C LEU A 99 -4.77 -6.63 -2.45
N ILE A 100 -4.71 -6.87 -3.75
CA ILE A 100 -5.86 -6.74 -4.65
C ILE A 100 -6.07 -8.06 -5.35
N GLY A 101 -7.32 -8.51 -5.37
CA GLY A 101 -7.74 -9.65 -6.18
C GLY A 101 -8.65 -9.17 -7.29
N ALA A 102 -8.33 -9.53 -8.52
CA ALA A 102 -9.10 -9.09 -9.68
C ALA A 102 -9.19 -10.22 -10.70
N ASP A 103 -10.09 -10.04 -11.67
CA ASP A 103 -10.36 -11.08 -12.67
C ASP A 103 -9.18 -11.27 -13.63
N ILE A 104 -8.64 -10.17 -14.15
CA ILE A 104 -7.52 -10.25 -15.11
C ILE A 104 -6.45 -9.22 -14.74
N ARG A 105 -5.25 -9.43 -15.26
CA ARG A 105 -4.10 -8.62 -14.91
C ARG A 105 -4.28 -7.12 -15.13
N PRO A 106 -4.79 -6.66 -16.28
CA PRO A 106 -4.92 -5.21 -16.49
C PRO A 106 -5.79 -4.55 -15.45
N ASN A 107 -6.90 -5.16 -15.07
CA ASN A 107 -7.79 -4.60 -14.04
C ASN A 107 -7.10 -4.56 -12.69
N CYS A 108 -6.30 -5.57 -12.37
CA CYS A 108 -5.61 -5.63 -11.10
C CYS A 108 -4.53 -4.56 -10.99
N ILE A 109 -3.75 -4.39 -12.04
CA ILE A 109 -2.67 -3.40 -12.06
C ILE A 109 -3.24 -1.99 -12.03
N ASP A 110 -4.28 -1.72 -12.82
CA ASP A 110 -4.92 -0.41 -12.82
C ASP A 110 -5.49 -0.07 -11.46
N ALA A 111 -6.12 -1.05 -10.80
CA ALA A 111 -6.71 -0.84 -9.48
C ALA A 111 -5.62 -0.49 -8.48
N LEU A 112 -4.49 -1.18 -8.52
CA LEU A 112 -3.40 -0.89 -7.60
C LEU A 112 -2.88 0.53 -7.81
N GLN A 113 -2.65 0.94 -9.04
CA GLN A 113 -2.15 2.27 -9.33
C GLN A 113 -3.11 3.35 -8.86
N LYS A 114 -4.40 3.16 -9.11
CA LYS A 114 -5.41 4.13 -8.71
C LYS A 114 -5.54 4.19 -7.19
N LEU A 115 -5.57 3.03 -6.55
CA LEU A 115 -5.77 2.97 -5.11
C LEU A 115 -4.60 3.60 -4.36
N VAL A 116 -3.38 3.25 -4.73
CA VAL A 116 -2.19 3.81 -4.09
C VAL A 116 -2.15 5.33 -4.30
N GLY A 117 -2.54 5.80 -5.48
CA GLY A 117 -2.62 7.23 -5.75
C GLY A 117 -3.63 7.95 -4.86
N LYS A 118 -4.74 7.31 -4.53
CA LYS A 118 -5.75 7.91 -3.65
C LYS A 118 -5.32 7.93 -2.19
N ILE A 119 -4.57 6.92 -1.78
CA ILE A 119 -4.14 6.80 -0.39
C ILE A 119 -3.04 7.81 -0.05
N LYS A 120 -2.20 8.14 -1.00
CA LYS A 120 -1.08 9.06 -0.76
C LYS A 120 -1.50 10.48 -0.46
#